data_483339d3990f3574e5d34cade1199111
#
_entry.id   483339d3990f3574e5d34cade1199111
#
_cell.length_a   1.000
_cell.length_b   1.000
_cell.length_c   1.000
_cell.angle_alpha   90.00
_cell.angle_beta   90.00
_cell.angle_gamma   90.00
#
_symmetry.space_group_name_H-M   'P 1'
#
loop_
_entity.id
_entity.type
_entity.pdbx_description
1 polymer ?
#
loop_
_entity_poly.entity_id
_entity_poly.type
_entity_poly.pdbx_seq_one_letter_code
_entity_poly.pdbx_strand_id
1 'polypeptide(L)'
;MSAAFDLVVIGAGPAGLAAAITASELGLRTAVVDEQAEPGGQIYRGIENVTAQRPTHLRILGDDYAAGLALVKSFRESGAEYLPQSTVWQIDSERTVFTRSNGRASRVSAKQILIATGAMERPVPIPGWTLPGVMTCGAVQTLLKSSGIVPDGRVVIAGAGPLLLLIAAQLLRAGVKPAAILETRSNYFSALRHLPAAVRIGARAHAALP
;
A
#
# COMPACT_ATOMS: atom_id res chain seq x y z
N MET A 1 14.27 -1.46 32.76
CA MET A 1 13.02 -2.24 32.59
C MET A 1 13.26 -3.30 31.50
N SER A 2 12.77 -4.54 31.69
CA SER A 2 12.85 -5.55 30.61
C SER A 2 12.06 -5.06 29.40
N ALA A 3 12.60 -5.21 28.18
CA ALA A 3 11.88 -4.87 26.95
C ALA A 3 10.60 -5.71 26.84
N ALA A 4 9.48 -5.08 26.46
CA ALA A 4 8.21 -5.78 26.32
C ALA A 4 8.23 -6.76 25.13
N PHE A 5 9.00 -6.41 24.06
CA PHE A 5 9.13 -7.21 22.83
C PHE A 5 10.59 -7.42 22.47
N ASP A 6 10.87 -8.52 21.78
CA ASP A 6 12.17 -8.75 21.15
C ASP A 6 12.31 -7.89 19.91
N LEU A 7 11.22 -7.77 19.12
CA LEU A 7 11.14 -6.97 17.92
C LEU A 7 9.86 -6.13 17.88
N VAL A 8 10.00 -4.84 17.60
CA VAL A 8 8.89 -3.97 17.19
C VAL A 8 9.08 -3.58 15.73
N VAL A 9 8.09 -3.88 14.90
CA VAL A 9 8.05 -3.51 13.48
C VAL A 9 7.13 -2.30 13.33
N ILE A 10 7.60 -1.25 12.68
CA ILE A 10 6.82 -0.04 12.40
C ILE A 10 6.39 -0.06 10.94
N GLY A 11 5.10 -0.26 10.73
CA GLY A 11 4.46 -0.38 9.43
C GLY A 11 4.04 -1.82 9.10
N ALA A 12 2.76 -2.03 8.86
CA ALA A 12 2.14 -3.31 8.49
C ALA A 12 1.97 -3.45 6.96
N GLY A 13 2.89 -2.90 6.18
CA GLY A 13 3.00 -3.18 4.75
C GLY A 13 3.63 -4.56 4.49
N PRO A 14 3.76 -4.99 3.22
CA PRO A 14 4.27 -6.33 2.89
C PRO A 14 5.60 -6.66 3.55
N ALA A 15 6.52 -5.72 3.60
CA ALA A 15 7.84 -5.91 4.23
C ALA A 15 7.74 -6.13 5.74
N GLY A 16 6.92 -5.29 6.42
CA GLY A 16 6.72 -5.41 7.86
C GLY A 16 6.00 -6.70 8.23
N LEU A 17 4.99 -7.10 7.46
CA LEU A 17 4.25 -8.35 7.68
C LEU A 17 5.18 -9.57 7.52
N ALA A 18 5.97 -9.62 6.43
CA ALA A 18 6.91 -10.72 6.21
C ALA A 18 7.94 -10.81 7.34
N ALA A 19 8.50 -9.67 7.77
CA ALA A 19 9.44 -9.64 8.87
C ALA A 19 8.82 -10.11 10.20
N ALA A 20 7.59 -9.69 10.49
CA ALA A 20 6.89 -10.08 11.71
C ALA A 20 6.56 -11.58 11.73
N ILE A 21 6.12 -12.14 10.60
CA ILE A 21 5.87 -13.57 10.45
C ILE A 21 7.17 -14.34 10.77
N THR A 22 8.25 -14.02 10.04
CA THR A 22 9.54 -14.71 10.22
C THR A 22 10.07 -14.59 11.65
N ALA A 23 9.98 -13.41 12.25
CA ALA A 23 10.43 -13.20 13.64
C ALA A 23 9.61 -14.05 14.63
N SER A 24 8.29 -14.12 14.46
CA SER A 24 7.41 -14.94 15.30
C SER A 24 7.67 -16.44 15.13
N GLU A 25 7.89 -16.91 13.90
CA GLU A 25 8.27 -18.30 13.60
C GLU A 25 9.60 -18.69 14.28
N LEU A 26 10.50 -17.74 14.46
CA LEU A 26 11.75 -17.92 15.21
C LEU A 26 11.57 -17.79 16.74
N GLY A 27 10.35 -17.68 17.23
CA GLY A 27 10.03 -17.59 18.66
C GLY A 27 10.27 -16.22 19.30
N LEU A 28 10.47 -15.15 18.50
CA LEU A 28 10.62 -13.80 19.01
C LEU A 28 9.27 -13.19 19.35
N ARG A 29 9.15 -12.56 20.53
CA ARG A 29 7.99 -11.74 20.88
C ARG A 29 7.97 -10.50 20.00
N THR A 30 7.07 -10.48 19.04
CA THR A 30 7.01 -9.46 17.98
C THR A 30 5.73 -8.64 18.08
N ALA A 31 5.85 -7.32 17.96
CA ALA A 31 4.71 -6.43 17.76
C ALA A 31 4.85 -5.66 16.43
N VAL A 32 3.72 -5.40 15.78
CA VAL A 32 3.63 -4.56 14.59
C VAL A 32 2.76 -3.36 14.89
N VAL A 33 3.32 -2.16 14.75
CA VAL A 33 2.64 -0.88 14.95
C VAL A 33 2.28 -0.29 13.59
N ASP A 34 1.02 0.05 13.37
CA ASP A 34 0.57 0.67 12.13
C ASP A 34 -0.52 1.71 12.37
N GLU A 35 -0.54 2.76 11.58
CA GLU A 35 -1.56 3.81 11.65
C GLU A 35 -2.91 3.38 11.06
N GLN A 36 -2.93 2.34 10.23
CA GLN A 36 -4.14 1.81 9.63
C GLN A 36 -4.87 0.84 10.57
N ALA A 37 -6.16 0.66 10.35
CA ALA A 37 -6.98 -0.29 11.11
C ALA A 37 -6.66 -1.74 10.71
N GLU A 38 -6.32 -1.96 9.43
CA GLU A 38 -6.05 -3.28 8.86
C GLU A 38 -4.61 -3.38 8.34
N PRO A 39 -3.97 -4.55 8.42
CA PRO A 39 -2.66 -4.78 7.83
C PRO A 39 -2.74 -4.84 6.31
N GLY A 40 -1.60 -4.63 5.63
CA GLY A 40 -1.47 -4.65 4.17
C GLY A 40 -0.79 -3.41 3.60
N GLY A 41 -0.71 -2.33 4.37
CA GLY A 41 -0.07 -1.07 3.95
C GLY A 41 -0.73 -0.48 2.70
N GLN A 42 0.05 0.21 1.87
CA GLN A 42 -0.48 0.82 0.64
C GLN A 42 -0.78 -0.20 -0.46
N ILE A 43 0.02 -1.27 -0.54
CA ILE A 43 -0.09 -2.26 -1.63
C ILE A 43 -1.35 -3.10 -1.44
N TYR A 44 -1.59 -3.63 -0.25
CA TYR A 44 -2.71 -4.50 0.09
C TYR A 44 -3.76 -3.80 0.95
N ARG A 45 -3.89 -2.48 0.80
CA ARG A 45 -4.83 -1.66 1.59
C ARG A 45 -6.25 -2.23 1.54
N GLY A 46 -6.80 -2.50 2.73
CA GLY A 46 -8.17 -2.96 2.90
C GLY A 46 -8.45 -4.34 2.30
N ILE A 47 -7.44 -5.20 2.10
CA ILE A 47 -7.62 -6.48 1.40
C ILE A 47 -8.58 -7.42 2.11
N GLU A 48 -8.59 -7.45 3.45
CA GLU A 48 -9.54 -8.24 4.23
C GLU A 48 -10.97 -7.75 3.97
N ASN A 49 -11.18 -6.44 4.05
CA ASN A 49 -12.47 -5.81 3.79
C ASN A 49 -12.93 -5.98 2.33
N VAL A 50 -12.04 -5.76 1.36
CA VAL A 50 -12.36 -5.95 -0.07
C VAL A 50 -12.77 -7.39 -0.33
N THR A 51 -12.05 -8.36 0.23
CA THR A 51 -12.36 -9.79 0.03
C THR A 51 -13.72 -10.16 0.65
N ALA A 52 -14.02 -9.64 1.84
CA ALA A 52 -15.25 -9.95 2.55
C ALA A 52 -16.48 -9.21 1.99
N GLN A 53 -16.35 -7.92 1.71
CA GLN A 53 -17.49 -7.04 1.39
C GLN A 53 -17.65 -6.78 -0.12
N ARG A 54 -16.56 -6.84 -0.88
CA ARG A 54 -16.53 -6.47 -2.30
C ARG A 54 -15.68 -7.43 -3.15
N PRO A 55 -15.94 -8.74 -3.12
CA PRO A 55 -15.08 -9.74 -3.77
C PRO A 55 -14.91 -9.53 -5.28
N THR A 56 -15.89 -8.92 -5.94
CA THR A 56 -15.81 -8.57 -7.37
C THR A 56 -14.72 -7.54 -7.67
N HIS A 57 -14.36 -6.68 -6.69
CA HIS A 57 -13.29 -5.70 -6.83
C HIS A 57 -11.90 -6.33 -6.90
N LEU A 58 -11.71 -7.58 -6.46
CA LEU A 58 -10.44 -8.29 -6.63
C LEU A 58 -10.05 -8.39 -8.10
N ARG A 59 -11.01 -8.58 -9.02
CA ARG A 59 -10.76 -8.58 -10.47
C ARG A 59 -10.32 -7.21 -10.99
N ILE A 60 -10.87 -6.14 -10.44
CA ILE A 60 -10.50 -4.76 -10.79
C ILE A 60 -9.07 -4.47 -10.32
N LEU A 61 -8.76 -4.81 -9.08
CA LEU A 61 -7.46 -4.56 -8.45
C LEU A 61 -6.35 -5.47 -8.99
N GLY A 62 -6.71 -6.68 -9.42
CA GLY A 62 -5.84 -7.65 -10.08
C GLY A 62 -5.20 -8.67 -9.14
N ASP A 63 -4.61 -9.71 -9.74
CA ASP A 63 -4.10 -10.88 -9.03
C ASP A 63 -2.96 -10.54 -8.06
N ASP A 64 -2.10 -9.58 -8.41
CA ASP A 64 -1.00 -9.13 -7.54
C ASP A 64 -1.53 -8.51 -6.24
N TYR A 65 -2.69 -7.83 -6.30
CA TYR A 65 -3.37 -7.36 -5.09
C TYR A 65 -4.01 -8.53 -4.33
N ALA A 66 -4.69 -9.42 -5.03
CA ALA A 66 -5.38 -10.56 -4.41
C ALA A 66 -4.41 -11.50 -3.68
N ALA A 67 -3.18 -11.66 -4.20
CA ALA A 67 -2.13 -12.46 -3.56
C ALA A 67 -1.75 -11.98 -2.16
N GLY A 68 -1.97 -10.70 -1.84
CA GLY A 68 -1.72 -10.14 -0.52
C GLY A 68 -2.57 -10.74 0.59
N LEU A 69 -3.71 -11.35 0.27
CA LEU A 69 -4.58 -11.98 1.27
C LEU A 69 -3.86 -13.13 2.00
N ALA A 70 -3.07 -13.92 1.28
CA ALA A 70 -2.31 -15.01 1.89
C ALA A 70 -1.29 -14.48 2.91
N LEU A 71 -0.57 -13.39 2.57
CA LEU A 71 0.39 -12.77 3.48
C LEU A 71 -0.30 -12.22 4.75
N VAL A 72 -1.42 -11.53 4.58
CA VAL A 72 -2.18 -10.98 5.72
C VAL A 72 -2.72 -12.11 6.60
N LYS A 73 -3.22 -13.19 6.01
CA LYS A 73 -3.67 -14.37 6.75
C LYS A 73 -2.53 -15.01 7.55
N SER A 74 -1.38 -15.27 6.92
CA SER A 74 -0.20 -15.80 7.61
C SER A 74 0.24 -14.89 8.77
N PHE A 75 0.16 -13.57 8.60
CA PHE A 75 0.45 -12.64 9.67
C PHE A 75 -0.54 -12.77 10.84
N ARG A 76 -1.84 -12.88 10.58
CA ARG A 76 -2.87 -13.07 11.61
C ARG A 76 -2.66 -14.36 12.40
N GLU A 77 -2.11 -15.38 11.75
CA GLU A 77 -1.83 -16.71 12.33
C GLU A 77 -0.44 -16.78 13.01
N SER A 78 0.46 -15.81 12.79
CA SER A 78 1.84 -15.86 13.25
C SER A 78 2.04 -15.68 14.76
N GLY A 79 1.04 -15.18 15.47
CA GLY A 79 1.13 -14.83 16.89
C GLY A 79 1.81 -13.48 17.17
N ALA A 80 2.21 -12.72 16.14
CA ALA A 80 2.67 -11.34 16.32
C ALA A 80 1.52 -10.46 16.81
N GLU A 81 1.80 -9.58 17.78
CA GLU A 81 0.83 -8.62 18.30
C GLU A 81 0.63 -7.48 17.30
N TYR A 82 -0.59 -7.25 16.84
CA TYR A 82 -0.91 -6.13 15.96
C TYR A 82 -1.45 -4.95 16.77
N LEU A 83 -0.79 -3.80 16.64
CA LEU A 83 -1.18 -2.54 17.27
C LEU A 83 -1.69 -1.56 16.19
N PRO A 84 -2.96 -1.70 15.76
CA PRO A 84 -3.54 -0.85 14.72
C PRO A 84 -3.83 0.57 15.21
N GLN A 85 -4.12 1.48 14.26
CA GLN A 85 -4.51 2.86 14.52
C GLN A 85 -3.53 3.58 15.47
N SER A 86 -2.26 3.22 15.38
CA SER A 86 -1.19 3.68 16.27
C SER A 86 -0.16 4.47 15.49
N THR A 87 -0.22 5.80 15.57
CA THR A 87 0.77 6.68 14.93
C THR A 87 2.02 6.76 15.79
N VAL A 88 3.15 6.36 15.22
CA VAL A 88 4.48 6.55 15.86
C VAL A 88 4.92 7.99 15.64
N TRP A 89 5.28 8.67 16.73
CA TRP A 89 5.73 10.07 16.66
C TRP A 89 7.15 10.28 17.20
N GLN A 90 7.70 9.30 17.92
CA GLN A 90 9.07 9.34 18.40
C GLN A 90 9.62 7.92 18.63
N ILE A 91 10.92 7.77 18.44
CA ILE A 91 11.73 6.62 18.88
C ILE A 91 12.92 7.21 19.64
N ASP A 92 13.19 6.71 20.84
CA ASP A 92 14.33 7.16 21.62
C ASP A 92 15.56 6.24 21.49
N SER A 93 16.67 6.64 22.10
CA SER A 93 17.92 5.88 22.13
C SER A 93 17.81 4.56 22.92
N GLU A 94 16.86 4.47 23.83
CA GLU A 94 16.54 3.29 24.62
C GLU A 94 15.67 2.27 23.88
N ARG A 95 15.40 2.52 22.61
CA ARG A 95 14.51 1.70 21.75
C ARG A 95 13.08 1.63 22.28
N THR A 96 12.59 2.74 22.81
CA THR A 96 11.16 2.93 23.13
C THR A 96 10.48 3.61 21.96
N VAL A 97 9.41 3.01 21.46
CA VAL A 97 8.55 3.56 20.42
C VAL A 97 7.36 4.26 21.10
N PHE A 98 7.24 5.56 20.87
CA PHE A 98 6.13 6.36 21.37
C PHE A 98 5.03 6.42 20.35
N THR A 99 3.84 6.02 20.76
CA THR A 99 2.68 5.92 19.88
C THR A 99 1.52 6.75 20.40
N ARG A 100 0.62 7.12 19.49
CA ARG A 100 -0.67 7.73 19.80
C ARG A 100 -1.77 6.94 19.12
N SER A 101 -2.73 6.47 19.91
CA SER A 101 -3.93 5.77 19.42
C SER A 101 -5.15 6.29 20.18
N ASN A 102 -6.24 6.62 19.45
CA ASN A 102 -7.50 7.13 20.03
C ASN A 102 -7.30 8.31 21.00
N GLY A 103 -6.38 9.22 20.66
CA GLY A 103 -6.08 10.40 21.48
C GLY A 103 -5.19 10.13 22.71
N ARG A 104 -4.84 8.88 22.99
CA ARG A 104 -3.99 8.48 24.11
C ARG A 104 -2.56 8.20 23.65
N ALA A 105 -1.59 8.72 24.38
CA ALA A 105 -0.20 8.39 24.19
C ALA A 105 0.14 7.09 24.93
N SER A 106 0.93 6.24 24.30
CA SER A 106 1.49 5.04 24.90
C SER A 106 2.94 4.84 24.46
N ARG A 107 3.61 3.86 25.05
CA ARG A 107 5.01 3.51 24.73
C ARG A 107 5.18 2.01 24.68
N VAL A 108 5.97 1.56 23.73
CA VAL A 108 6.32 0.16 23.51
C VAL A 108 7.85 0.04 23.49
N SER A 109 8.43 -0.73 24.39
CA SER A 109 9.87 -0.96 24.45
C SER A 109 10.24 -2.26 23.73
N ALA A 110 11.37 -2.26 23.03
CA ALA A 110 11.85 -3.40 22.26
C ALA A 110 13.37 -3.60 22.41
N LYS A 111 13.83 -4.84 22.19
CA LYS A 111 15.27 -5.09 22.02
C LYS A 111 15.76 -4.61 20.65
N GLN A 112 14.93 -4.72 19.62
CA GLN A 112 15.20 -4.27 18.26
C GLN A 112 13.96 -3.58 17.66
N ILE A 113 14.19 -2.62 16.76
CA ILE A 113 13.15 -1.92 16.03
C ILE A 113 13.44 -2.06 14.53
N LEU A 114 12.44 -2.49 13.77
CA LEU A 114 12.46 -2.52 12.32
C LEU A 114 11.55 -1.44 11.77
N ILE A 115 12.10 -0.51 11.00
CA ILE A 115 11.35 0.54 10.31
C ILE A 115 10.96 0.04 8.92
N ALA A 116 9.67 -0.25 8.73
CA ALA A 116 9.08 -0.77 7.49
C ALA A 116 7.93 0.13 6.99
N THR A 117 8.09 1.43 7.13
CA THR A 117 7.05 2.44 6.86
C THR A 117 6.69 2.62 5.38
N GLY A 118 7.42 1.96 4.48
CA GLY A 118 7.15 2.00 3.05
C GLY A 118 7.50 3.34 2.40
N ALA A 119 6.70 3.72 1.42
CA ALA A 119 6.89 4.95 0.66
C ALA A 119 5.58 5.72 0.53
N MET A 120 5.69 7.03 0.47
CA MET A 120 4.58 7.95 0.22
C MET A 120 4.78 8.62 -1.14
N GLU A 121 3.70 8.76 -1.89
CA GLU A 121 3.72 9.47 -3.16
C GLU A 121 4.00 10.95 -2.92
N ARG A 122 4.93 11.49 -3.72
CA ARG A 122 5.28 12.91 -3.67
C ARG A 122 4.48 13.67 -4.72
N PRO A 123 3.53 14.53 -4.34
CA PRO A 123 2.82 15.39 -5.28
C PRO A 123 3.79 16.32 -6.00
N VAL A 124 3.60 16.46 -7.33
CA VAL A 124 4.36 17.43 -8.15
C VAL A 124 3.49 18.66 -8.34
N PRO A 125 3.94 19.86 -7.92
CA PRO A 125 3.14 21.08 -7.99
C PRO A 125 3.13 21.67 -9.41
N ILE A 126 2.42 21.01 -10.32
CA ILE A 126 2.15 21.54 -11.66
C ILE A 126 1.08 22.64 -11.60
N PRO A 127 1.01 23.57 -12.57
CA PRO A 127 -0.08 24.55 -12.61
C PRO A 127 -1.45 23.87 -12.52
N GLY A 128 -2.27 24.33 -11.58
CA GLY A 128 -3.59 23.76 -11.35
C GLY A 128 -3.66 22.51 -10.48
N TRP A 129 -2.56 22.02 -9.88
CA TRP A 129 -2.53 20.80 -9.07
C TRP A 129 -3.44 20.82 -7.83
N THR A 130 -3.87 22.01 -7.39
CA THR A 130 -4.82 22.20 -6.28
C THR A 130 -6.29 22.33 -6.72
N LEU A 131 -6.58 22.25 -8.01
CA LEU A 131 -7.94 22.31 -8.51
C LEU A 131 -8.72 21.05 -8.14
N PRO A 132 -10.03 21.16 -7.86
CA PRO A 132 -10.89 20.00 -7.68
C PRO A 132 -10.78 19.01 -8.85
N GLY A 133 -10.65 17.72 -8.54
CA GLY A 133 -10.47 16.67 -9.55
C GLY A 133 -9.03 16.38 -9.94
N VAL A 134 -8.05 17.20 -9.51
CA VAL A 134 -6.63 16.89 -9.69
C VAL A 134 -6.16 16.08 -8.49
N MET A 135 -5.69 14.86 -8.76
CA MET A 135 -5.29 13.90 -7.72
C MET A 135 -4.02 13.16 -8.13
N THR A 136 -3.24 12.72 -7.17
CA THR A 136 -2.13 11.81 -7.43
C THR A 136 -2.66 10.41 -7.76
N CYS A 137 -1.89 9.62 -8.53
CA CYS A 137 -2.27 8.24 -8.87
C CYS A 137 -2.46 7.38 -7.62
N GLY A 138 -1.64 7.57 -6.58
CA GLY A 138 -1.77 6.87 -5.31
C GLY A 138 -3.04 7.22 -4.56
N ALA A 139 -3.51 8.48 -4.63
CA ALA A 139 -4.78 8.88 -4.04
C ALA A 139 -5.95 8.18 -4.73
N VAL A 140 -5.97 8.14 -6.06
CA VAL A 140 -6.99 7.41 -6.84
C VAL A 140 -6.98 5.92 -6.48
N GLN A 141 -5.80 5.31 -6.42
CA GLN A 141 -5.68 3.89 -6.06
C GLN A 141 -6.14 3.62 -4.62
N THR A 142 -5.85 4.53 -3.70
CA THR A 142 -6.31 4.42 -2.31
C THR A 142 -7.84 4.45 -2.23
N LEU A 143 -8.50 5.38 -2.93
CA LEU A 143 -9.97 5.45 -2.99
C LEU A 143 -10.59 4.19 -3.60
N LEU A 144 -10.00 3.68 -4.67
CA LEU A 144 -10.44 2.44 -5.30
C LEU A 144 -10.33 1.23 -4.35
N LYS A 145 -9.21 1.09 -3.64
CA LYS A 145 -8.99 0.00 -2.69
C LYS A 145 -9.87 0.13 -1.44
N SER A 146 -9.90 1.29 -0.81
CA SER A 146 -10.60 1.47 0.46
C SER A 146 -12.13 1.55 0.30
N SER A 147 -12.61 2.20 -0.76
CA SER A 147 -14.03 2.54 -0.90
C SER A 147 -14.66 2.08 -2.22
N GLY A 148 -13.86 1.59 -3.18
CA GLY A 148 -14.36 1.25 -4.51
C GLY A 148 -14.71 2.46 -5.37
N ILE A 149 -14.29 3.66 -4.95
CA ILE A 149 -14.56 4.92 -5.64
C ILE A 149 -13.57 5.07 -6.80
N VAL A 150 -14.09 5.49 -7.94
CA VAL A 150 -13.32 5.84 -9.15
C VAL A 150 -13.62 7.29 -9.56
N PRO A 151 -12.69 7.96 -10.26
CA PRO A 151 -12.96 9.27 -10.82
C PRO A 151 -14.13 9.24 -11.81
N ASP A 152 -14.95 10.29 -11.80
CA ASP A 152 -16.01 10.52 -12.78
C ASP A 152 -15.55 11.50 -13.88
N GLY A 153 -16.26 11.50 -15.02
CA GLY A 153 -16.03 12.39 -16.15
C GLY A 153 -14.81 12.03 -17.00
N ARG A 154 -14.19 13.04 -17.63
CA ARG A 154 -13.05 12.89 -18.54
C ARG A 154 -11.75 12.77 -17.78
N VAL A 155 -11.27 11.56 -17.60
CA VAL A 155 -10.01 11.28 -16.88
C VAL A 155 -8.81 11.40 -17.81
N VAL A 156 -7.81 12.19 -17.43
CA VAL A 156 -6.48 12.23 -18.03
C VAL A 156 -5.47 11.75 -17.01
N ILE A 157 -4.61 10.81 -17.38
CA ILE A 157 -3.56 10.30 -16.53
C ILE A 157 -2.23 10.81 -17.08
N ALA A 158 -1.44 11.50 -16.24
CA ALA A 158 -0.14 12.04 -16.65
C ALA A 158 0.94 11.64 -15.65
N GLY A 159 2.13 11.30 -16.14
CA GLY A 159 3.25 10.94 -15.29
C GLY A 159 4.25 10.02 -15.97
N ALA A 160 4.97 9.25 -15.18
CA ALA A 160 5.96 8.30 -15.67
C ALA A 160 6.02 7.04 -14.82
N GLY A 161 6.37 5.93 -15.44
CA GLY A 161 6.65 4.68 -14.75
C GLY A 161 5.47 3.71 -14.64
N PRO A 162 5.69 2.55 -13.99
CA PRO A 162 4.74 1.44 -14.03
C PRO A 162 3.43 1.73 -13.29
N LEU A 163 3.41 2.63 -12.31
CA LEU A 163 2.19 3.00 -11.59
C LEU A 163 1.17 3.69 -12.51
N LEU A 164 1.64 4.48 -13.50
CA LEU A 164 0.80 5.09 -14.52
C LEU A 164 -0.03 4.03 -15.28
N LEU A 165 0.63 2.96 -15.72
CA LEU A 165 -0.02 1.87 -16.46
C LEU A 165 -0.89 1.00 -15.55
N LEU A 166 -0.48 0.78 -14.31
CA LEU A 166 -1.26 0.02 -13.34
C LEU A 166 -2.60 0.70 -13.05
N ILE A 167 -2.58 2.00 -12.76
CA ILE A 167 -3.82 2.73 -12.47
C ILE A 167 -4.72 2.82 -13.72
N ALA A 168 -4.15 3.01 -14.92
CA ALA A 168 -4.91 2.99 -16.16
C ALA A 168 -5.63 1.64 -16.36
N ALA A 169 -4.94 0.52 -16.13
CA ALA A 169 -5.51 -0.81 -16.21
C ALA A 169 -6.61 -1.04 -15.15
N GLN A 170 -6.41 -0.59 -13.94
CA GLN A 170 -7.41 -0.70 -12.87
C GLN A 170 -8.65 0.13 -13.16
N LEU A 171 -8.49 1.35 -13.67
CA LEU A 171 -9.61 2.21 -14.08
C LEU A 171 -10.39 1.61 -15.25
N LEU A 172 -9.72 1.08 -16.27
CA LEU A 172 -10.35 0.37 -17.38
C LEU A 172 -11.20 -0.82 -16.90
N ARG A 173 -10.65 -1.65 -16.00
CA ARG A 173 -11.40 -2.77 -15.40
C ARG A 173 -12.58 -2.31 -14.54
N ALA A 174 -12.49 -1.11 -13.98
CA ALA A 174 -13.57 -0.48 -13.24
C ALA A 174 -14.61 0.22 -14.12
N GLY A 175 -14.45 0.16 -15.46
CA GLY A 175 -15.37 0.78 -16.42
C GLY A 175 -15.05 2.23 -16.77
N VAL A 176 -13.99 2.82 -16.21
CA VAL A 176 -13.55 4.18 -16.50
C VAL A 176 -12.54 4.16 -17.65
N LYS A 177 -12.87 4.78 -18.77
CA LYS A 177 -11.98 4.90 -19.94
C LYS A 177 -11.21 6.22 -19.87
N PRO A 178 -9.87 6.20 -19.61
CA PRO A 178 -9.09 7.43 -19.66
C PRO A 178 -9.16 8.07 -21.03
N ALA A 179 -9.41 9.39 -21.09
CA ALA A 179 -9.43 10.16 -22.32
C ALA A 179 -8.02 10.32 -22.92
N ALA A 180 -6.99 10.32 -22.06
CA ALA A 180 -5.60 10.33 -22.47
C ALA A 180 -4.71 9.75 -21.39
N ILE A 181 -3.57 9.17 -21.80
CA ILE A 181 -2.44 8.79 -20.93
C ILE A 181 -1.21 9.51 -21.48
N LEU A 182 -0.64 10.40 -20.68
CA LEU A 182 0.48 11.26 -21.04
C LEU A 182 1.74 10.80 -20.32
N GLU A 183 2.66 10.18 -21.06
CA GLU A 183 3.99 9.81 -20.55
C GLU A 183 4.91 11.02 -20.58
N THR A 184 5.46 11.42 -19.45
CA THR A 184 6.32 12.61 -19.32
C THR A 184 7.80 12.34 -19.54
N ARG A 185 8.22 11.10 -19.77
CA ARG A 185 9.61 10.75 -20.08
C ARG A 185 9.95 11.06 -21.53
N SER A 186 11.05 11.79 -21.75
CA SER A 186 11.57 12.12 -23.08
C SER A 186 12.35 10.98 -23.77
N ASN A 187 12.69 9.91 -23.07
CA ASN A 187 13.57 8.85 -23.57
C ASN A 187 12.85 7.51 -23.73
N TYR A 188 12.44 7.17 -24.94
CA TYR A 188 11.84 5.88 -25.32
C TYR A 188 12.72 4.66 -24.92
N PHE A 189 14.06 4.81 -24.90
CA PHE A 189 14.98 3.74 -24.52
C PHE A 189 14.96 3.40 -23.03
N SER A 190 14.53 4.27 -22.14
CA SER A 190 14.36 3.93 -20.72
C SER A 190 13.17 3.02 -20.46
N ALA A 191 12.17 3.04 -21.35
CA ALA A 191 11.01 2.15 -21.27
C ALA A 191 11.38 0.66 -21.53
N LEU A 192 12.40 0.42 -22.38
CA LEU A 192 12.90 -0.93 -22.67
C LEU A 192 13.51 -1.61 -21.45
N ARG A 193 14.07 -0.89 -20.50
CA ARG A 193 14.59 -1.46 -19.23
C ARG A 193 13.48 -2.05 -18.35
N HIS A 194 12.24 -1.59 -18.52
CA HIS A 194 11.08 -2.04 -17.76
C HIS A 194 10.15 -2.93 -18.61
N LEU A 195 10.59 -3.34 -19.78
CA LEU A 195 9.80 -4.14 -20.72
C LEU A 195 9.15 -5.39 -20.07
N PRO A 196 9.83 -6.18 -19.19
CA PRO A 196 9.18 -7.32 -18.57
C PRO A 196 8.02 -6.96 -17.65
N ALA A 197 8.10 -5.83 -16.95
CA ALA A 197 7.01 -5.34 -16.10
C ALA A 197 5.91 -4.65 -16.92
N ALA A 198 6.28 -3.83 -17.90
CA ALA A 198 5.35 -3.17 -18.81
C ALA A 198 4.59 -4.16 -19.69
N VAL A 199 5.24 -5.24 -20.17
CA VAL A 199 4.60 -6.32 -20.94
C VAL A 199 3.60 -7.10 -20.07
N ARG A 200 3.94 -7.41 -18.82
CA ARG A 200 2.98 -8.05 -17.89
C ARG A 200 1.76 -7.16 -17.62
N ILE A 201 1.97 -5.85 -17.40
CA ILE A 201 0.89 -4.89 -17.16
C ILE A 201 0.11 -4.65 -18.47
N GLY A 202 0.78 -4.51 -19.60
CA GLY A 202 0.16 -4.33 -20.92
C GLY A 202 -0.63 -5.54 -21.39
N ALA A 203 -0.12 -6.75 -21.22
CA ALA A 203 -0.84 -7.99 -21.54
C ALA A 203 -2.10 -8.16 -20.67
N ARG A 204 -2.02 -7.78 -19.39
CA ARG A 204 -3.19 -7.79 -18.49
C ARG A 204 -4.21 -6.67 -18.83
N ALA A 205 -3.73 -5.51 -19.30
CA ALA A 205 -4.60 -4.44 -19.78
C ALA A 205 -5.32 -4.83 -21.08
N HIS A 206 -4.61 -5.53 -21.98
CA HIS A 206 -5.21 -6.01 -23.25
C HIS A 206 -6.24 -7.12 -23.02
N ALA A 207 -6.03 -7.99 -22.02
CA ALA A 207 -7.03 -8.98 -21.62
C ALA A 207 -8.27 -8.38 -20.90
N ALA A 208 -8.24 -7.11 -20.56
CA ALA A 208 -9.35 -6.39 -19.93
C ALA A 208 -10.15 -5.50 -20.91
N LEU A 209 -9.74 -5.46 -22.18
CA LEU A 209 -10.51 -4.80 -23.26
C LEU A 209 -11.48 -5.81 -23.86
N PRO A 210 -12.76 -5.47 -24.04
CA PRO A 210 -13.76 -6.34 -24.69
C PRO A 210 -13.42 -6.61 -26.15
#